data_b0af3b810e373d9e8ff88b5d7cc67f1a
#
_entry.id   b0af3b810e373d9e8ff88b5d7cc67f1a
#
_cell.length_a   1.000
_cell.length_b   1.000
_cell.length_c   1.000
_cell.angle_alpha   90.00
_cell.angle_beta   90.00
_cell.angle_gamma   90.00
#
_symmetry.space_group_name_H-M   'P 1'
#
loop_
_entity.id
_entity.type
_entity.pdbx_description
1 polymer ?
#
loop_
_entity_poly.entity_id
_entity_poly.type
_entity_poly.pdbx_seq_one_letter_code
_entity_poly.pdbx_strand_id
1 'polypeptide(L)'
;MTEKTVMLAAGGTGGHLFPAFALAQELGRRGHAVELMTDHRGDRYGSDFPARKIHTIPSATLAGRSPVAMAKTGTSLTRGVAAAYRILGRVKPTAVVGFGGYPTFPPLIAARLRRIPTALHDQNAVLGRAN
;
A
#
# COMPACT_ATOMS: atom_id res chain seq x y z
N MET A 1 0.45 -24.72 10.16
CA MET A 1 -0.28 -23.70 9.36
C MET A 1 0.46 -23.44 8.06
N THR A 2 -0.29 -23.36 6.98
CA THR A 2 0.30 -23.05 5.67
C THR A 2 0.73 -21.58 5.63
N GLU A 3 1.95 -21.33 5.13
CA GLU A 3 2.43 -19.96 4.90
C GLU A 3 1.50 -19.25 3.92
N LYS A 4 1.12 -18.03 4.25
CA LYS A 4 0.36 -17.13 3.37
C LYS A 4 1.17 -15.87 3.14
N THR A 5 0.93 -15.21 2.02
CA THR A 5 1.53 -13.92 1.72
C THR A 5 0.49 -12.82 1.92
N VAL A 6 0.83 -11.82 2.69
CA VAL A 6 0.00 -10.63 2.90
C VAL A 6 0.72 -9.41 2.33
N MET A 7 0.02 -8.66 1.52
CA MET A 7 0.52 -7.40 0.97
C MET A 7 0.07 -6.25 1.86
N LEU A 8 1.01 -5.45 2.35
CA LEU A 8 0.73 -4.23 3.08
C LEU A 8 0.90 -3.03 2.16
N ALA A 9 0.04 -2.05 2.30
CA ALA A 9 0.12 -0.80 1.54
C ALA A 9 0.19 0.36 2.54
N ALA A 10 1.30 1.03 2.57
CA ALA A 10 1.54 2.15 3.48
C ALA A 10 2.61 3.07 2.91
N GLY A 11 2.63 4.30 3.37
CA GLY A 11 3.66 5.23 2.96
C GLY A 11 3.28 6.67 3.25
N GLY A 12 4.13 7.58 2.77
CA GLY A 12 3.94 9.00 2.95
C GLY A 12 4.47 9.51 4.29
N THR A 13 4.07 8.93 5.39
CA THR A 13 4.49 9.36 6.74
C THR A 13 4.78 8.18 7.64
N GLY A 14 5.57 8.41 8.70
CA GLY A 14 5.83 7.42 9.74
C GLY A 14 4.56 6.96 10.45
N GLY A 15 3.57 7.85 10.59
CA GLY A 15 2.30 7.50 11.22
C GLY A 15 1.54 6.36 10.55
N HIS A 16 1.69 6.23 9.23
CA HIS A 16 1.12 5.11 8.48
C HIS A 16 2.02 3.88 8.46
N LEU A 17 3.33 4.09 8.44
CA LEU A 17 4.30 2.99 8.34
C LEU A 17 4.50 2.25 9.65
N PHE A 18 4.42 2.91 10.81
CA PHE A 18 4.62 2.25 12.10
C PHE A 18 3.56 1.18 12.39
N PRO A 19 2.25 1.42 12.19
CA PRO A 19 1.26 0.35 12.32
C PRO A 19 1.48 -0.80 11.33
N ALA A 20 1.88 -0.49 10.10
CA ALA A 20 2.21 -1.51 9.10
C ALA A 20 3.42 -2.34 9.54
N PHE A 21 4.44 -1.72 10.11
CA PHE A 21 5.61 -2.37 10.65
C PHE A 21 5.22 -3.38 11.76
N ALA A 22 4.40 -2.93 12.69
CA ALA A 22 3.94 -3.79 13.79
C ALA A 22 3.16 -5.01 13.29
N LEU A 23 2.27 -4.81 12.30
CA LEU A 23 1.54 -5.93 11.70
C LEU A 23 2.49 -6.88 10.96
N ALA A 24 3.46 -6.32 10.23
CA ALA A 24 4.44 -7.13 9.51
C ALA A 24 5.25 -8.03 10.46
N GLN A 25 5.69 -7.48 11.59
CA GLN A 25 6.38 -8.26 12.63
C GLN A 25 5.50 -9.41 13.16
N GLU A 26 4.25 -9.13 13.47
CA GLU A 26 3.35 -10.15 14.02
C GLU A 26 3.01 -11.23 12.99
N LEU A 27 2.80 -10.86 11.73
CA LEU A 27 2.58 -11.84 10.66
C LEU A 27 3.80 -12.73 10.46
N GLY A 28 5.01 -12.13 10.47
CA GLY A 28 6.25 -12.89 10.39
C GLY A 28 6.41 -13.87 11.56
N ARG A 29 6.09 -13.41 12.78
CA ARG A 29 6.11 -14.27 13.98
C ARG A 29 5.14 -15.46 13.84
N ARG A 30 4.03 -15.28 13.13
CA ARG A 30 3.05 -16.35 12.85
C ARG A 30 3.40 -17.21 11.63
N GLY A 31 4.54 -16.98 11.01
CA GLY A 31 5.00 -17.79 9.88
C GLY A 31 4.45 -17.38 8.53
N HIS A 32 3.96 -16.17 8.38
CA HIS A 32 3.45 -15.64 7.11
C HIS A 32 4.46 -14.72 6.44
N ALA A 33 4.49 -14.73 5.12
CA ALA A 33 5.30 -13.80 4.35
C ALA A 33 4.58 -12.45 4.22
N VAL A 34 5.36 -11.39 4.28
CA VAL A 34 4.86 -10.01 4.12
C VAL A 34 5.61 -9.34 2.99
N GLU A 35 4.89 -8.65 2.13
CA GLU A 35 5.45 -7.72 1.16
C GLU A 35 4.81 -6.35 1.35
N LEU A 36 5.53 -5.29 1.01
CA LEU A 36 5.09 -3.91 1.19
C LEU A 36 5.00 -3.21 -0.16
N MET A 37 3.90 -2.53 -0.41
CA MET A 37 3.80 -1.51 -1.46
C MET A 37 3.83 -0.13 -0.82
N THR A 38 4.70 0.73 -1.31
CA THR A 38 4.88 2.09 -0.81
C THR A 38 5.20 3.04 -1.96
N ASP A 39 5.26 4.32 -1.69
CA ASP A 39 5.76 5.32 -2.62
C ASP A 39 7.23 5.68 -2.30
N HIS A 40 7.81 6.56 -3.12
CA HIS A 40 9.21 7.00 -2.94
C HIS A 40 9.49 7.62 -1.58
N ARG A 41 8.49 8.12 -0.87
CA ARG A 41 8.67 8.67 0.49
C ARG A 41 8.80 7.55 1.53
N GLY A 42 8.19 6.41 1.26
CA GLY A 42 8.29 5.23 2.13
C GLY A 42 9.69 4.62 2.12
N ASP A 43 10.49 4.83 1.08
CA ASP A 43 11.86 4.32 0.99
C ASP A 43 12.75 4.78 2.14
N ARG A 44 12.47 5.97 2.71
CA ARG A 44 13.23 6.50 3.85
C ARG A 44 13.10 5.65 5.11
N TYR A 45 12.01 4.90 5.22
CA TYR A 45 11.70 4.08 6.39
C TYR A 45 11.77 2.59 6.06
N GLY A 46 12.04 2.26 4.79
CA GLY A 46 11.85 0.91 4.28
C GLY A 46 13.02 -0.04 4.51
N SER A 47 14.25 0.47 4.76
CA SER A 47 15.42 -0.40 4.90
C SER A 47 15.31 -1.39 6.07
N ASP A 48 14.58 -1.01 7.13
CA ASP A 48 14.40 -1.84 8.32
C ASP A 48 13.03 -2.52 8.37
N PHE A 49 12.20 -2.33 7.36
CA PHE A 49 10.84 -2.88 7.33
C PHE A 49 10.91 -4.41 7.18
N PRO A 50 10.22 -5.18 8.05
CA PRO A 50 10.30 -6.64 8.03
C PRO A 50 9.42 -7.25 6.94
N ALA A 51 9.67 -6.89 5.69
CA ALA A 51 9.01 -7.43 4.53
C ALA A 51 10.00 -8.23 3.69
N ARG A 52 9.52 -9.30 3.08
CA ARG A 52 10.31 -10.10 2.14
C ARG A 52 10.71 -9.27 0.92
N LYS A 53 9.85 -8.37 0.47
CA LYS A 53 10.09 -7.48 -0.65
C LYS A 53 9.34 -6.18 -0.46
N ILE A 54 9.94 -5.08 -0.89
CA ILE A 54 9.33 -3.75 -0.90
C ILE A 54 9.16 -3.30 -2.35
N HIS A 55 7.93 -2.95 -2.71
CA HIS A 55 7.59 -2.47 -4.04
C HIS A 55 7.31 -0.98 -3.97
N THR A 56 8.07 -0.18 -4.70
CA THR A 56 7.82 1.26 -4.83
C THR A 56 6.97 1.48 -6.07
N ILE A 57 5.81 2.08 -5.91
CA ILE A 57 4.87 2.34 -6.99
C ILE A 57 4.54 3.83 -7.10
N PRO A 58 4.17 4.31 -8.30
CA PRO A 58 3.72 5.68 -8.46
C PRO A 58 2.50 5.98 -7.60
N SER A 59 2.52 7.13 -6.97
CA SER A 59 1.41 7.65 -6.17
C SER A 59 1.38 9.16 -6.33
N ALA A 60 0.24 9.78 -6.12
CA ALA A 60 0.10 11.22 -6.20
C ALA A 60 -0.84 11.73 -5.13
N THR A 61 -0.47 12.87 -4.56
CA THR A 61 -1.35 13.70 -3.75
C THR A 61 -2.02 14.71 -4.68
N LEU A 62 -3.27 15.02 -4.43
CA LEU A 62 -3.95 16.08 -5.20
C LEU A 62 -3.27 17.43 -4.91
N ALA A 63 -2.42 17.89 -5.81
CA ALA A 63 -1.55 19.06 -5.63
C ALA A 63 -2.13 20.35 -6.21
N GLY A 64 -3.43 20.39 -6.52
CA GLY A 64 -4.09 21.56 -7.08
C GLY A 64 -5.36 21.20 -7.85
N ARG A 65 -6.11 22.25 -8.24
CA ARG A 65 -7.38 22.09 -8.96
C ARG A 65 -7.31 22.52 -10.42
N SER A 66 -6.09 22.87 -10.91
CA SER A 66 -5.94 23.20 -12.33
C SER A 66 -6.15 21.95 -13.19
N PRO A 67 -6.65 22.08 -14.44
CA PRO A 67 -6.79 20.93 -15.32
C PRO A 67 -5.50 20.17 -15.54
N VAL A 68 -4.35 20.86 -15.62
CA VAL A 68 -3.03 20.25 -15.78
C VAL A 68 -2.64 19.44 -14.53
N ALA A 69 -2.84 20.02 -13.34
CA ALA A 69 -2.54 19.33 -12.06
C ALA A 69 -3.42 18.11 -11.89
N MET A 70 -4.71 18.19 -12.22
CA MET A 70 -5.63 17.07 -12.16
C MET A 70 -5.26 15.97 -13.15
N ALA A 71 -4.84 16.32 -14.36
CA ALA A 71 -4.39 15.36 -15.37
C ALA A 71 -3.13 14.62 -14.91
N LYS A 72 -2.16 15.34 -14.34
CA LYS A 72 -0.94 14.73 -13.78
C LYS A 72 -1.24 13.78 -12.63
N THR A 73 -2.12 14.17 -11.70
CA THR A 73 -2.58 13.32 -10.60
C THR A 73 -3.24 12.06 -11.11
N GLY A 74 -4.18 12.20 -12.07
CA GLY A 74 -4.88 11.07 -12.66
C GLY A 74 -3.94 10.13 -13.39
N THR A 75 -2.96 10.64 -14.11
CA THR A 75 -1.95 9.82 -14.80
C THR A 75 -1.09 9.05 -13.82
N SER A 76 -0.61 9.70 -12.75
CA SER A 76 0.20 9.05 -11.72
C SER A 76 -0.59 7.96 -10.98
N LEU A 77 -1.84 8.23 -10.65
CA LEU A 77 -2.71 7.23 -10.01
C LEU A 77 -2.98 6.04 -10.94
N THR A 78 -3.24 6.28 -12.22
CA THR A 78 -3.46 5.21 -13.20
C THR A 78 -2.21 4.34 -13.35
N ARG A 79 -1.03 4.95 -13.43
CA ARG A 79 0.23 4.21 -13.48
C ARG A 79 0.44 3.39 -12.21
N GLY A 80 0.13 3.97 -11.05
CA GLY A 80 0.21 3.28 -9.76
C GLY A 80 -0.71 2.07 -9.70
N VAL A 81 -1.97 2.22 -10.13
CA VAL A 81 -2.92 1.11 -10.18
C VAL A 81 -2.44 0.01 -11.13
N ALA A 82 -1.95 0.38 -12.32
CA ALA A 82 -1.43 -0.60 -13.27
C ALA A 82 -0.22 -1.35 -12.73
N ALA A 83 0.72 -0.65 -12.06
CA ALA A 83 1.88 -1.26 -11.43
C ALA A 83 1.45 -2.21 -10.30
N ALA A 84 0.57 -1.76 -9.42
CA ALA A 84 0.04 -2.57 -8.33
C ALA A 84 -0.71 -3.80 -8.86
N TYR A 85 -1.50 -3.64 -9.90
CA TYR A 85 -2.25 -4.73 -10.53
C TYR A 85 -1.31 -5.84 -11.03
N ARG A 86 -0.21 -5.47 -11.68
CA ARG A 86 0.80 -6.42 -12.14
C ARG A 86 1.49 -7.13 -10.98
N ILE A 87 1.89 -6.37 -9.96
CA ILE A 87 2.57 -6.93 -8.78
C ILE A 87 1.65 -7.92 -8.07
N LEU A 88 0.40 -7.55 -7.82
CA LEU A 88 -0.59 -8.42 -7.17
C LEU A 88 -0.86 -9.68 -8.00
N GLY A 89 -0.81 -9.58 -9.33
CA GLY A 89 -0.96 -10.73 -10.21
C GLY A 89 0.19 -11.72 -10.12
N ARG A 90 1.40 -11.25 -9.83
CA ARG A 90 2.58 -12.09 -9.64
C ARG A 90 2.68 -12.66 -8.22
N VAL A 91 2.46 -11.81 -7.22
CA VAL A 91 2.59 -12.19 -5.81
C VAL A 91 1.42 -13.05 -5.35
N LYS A 92 0.22 -12.76 -5.84
CA LYS A 92 -1.04 -13.45 -5.47
C LYS A 92 -1.23 -13.52 -3.95
N PRO A 93 -1.23 -12.36 -3.26
CA PRO A 93 -1.37 -12.36 -1.81
C PRO A 93 -2.79 -12.82 -1.41
N THR A 94 -2.89 -13.35 -0.21
CA THR A 94 -4.17 -13.75 0.39
C THR A 94 -5.04 -12.53 0.72
N ALA A 95 -4.41 -11.42 1.08
CA ALA A 95 -5.10 -10.18 1.43
C ALA A 95 -4.19 -8.98 1.20
N VAL A 96 -4.79 -7.81 1.06
CA VAL A 96 -4.10 -6.52 1.00
C VAL A 96 -4.61 -5.65 2.14
N VAL A 97 -3.72 -5.13 2.97
CA VAL A 97 -4.06 -4.26 4.10
C VAL A 97 -3.53 -2.86 3.85
N GLY A 98 -4.41 -1.87 3.81
CA GLY A 98 -4.05 -0.46 3.64
C GLY A 98 -4.01 0.27 4.98
N PHE A 99 -3.00 1.13 5.16
CA PHE A 99 -2.76 1.87 6.40
C PHE A 99 -3.04 3.37 6.29
N GLY A 100 -3.68 3.77 5.19
CA GLY A 100 -4.01 5.17 4.96
C GLY A 100 -2.95 5.93 4.18
N GLY A 101 -3.30 7.16 3.84
CA GLY A 101 -2.49 8.00 2.97
C GLY A 101 -2.70 7.69 1.48
N TYR A 102 -2.31 8.63 0.64
CA TYR A 102 -2.48 8.51 -0.81
C TYR A 102 -1.75 7.31 -1.43
N PRO A 103 -0.61 6.84 -0.90
CA PRO A 103 0.06 5.64 -1.45
C PRO A 103 -0.76 4.37 -1.36
N THR A 104 -1.82 4.32 -0.55
CA THR A 104 -2.67 3.13 -0.43
C THR A 104 -3.74 3.02 -1.51
N PHE A 105 -4.06 4.11 -2.20
CA PHE A 105 -5.08 4.10 -3.26
C PHE A 105 -4.77 3.09 -4.37
N PRO A 106 -3.62 3.16 -5.05
CA PRO A 106 -3.35 2.25 -6.15
C PRO A 106 -3.38 0.78 -5.74
N PRO A 107 -2.74 0.36 -4.64
CA PRO A 107 -2.81 -1.02 -4.20
C PRO A 107 -4.22 -1.52 -3.89
N LEU A 108 -5.03 -0.71 -3.21
CA LEU A 108 -6.39 -1.11 -2.82
C LEU A 108 -7.31 -1.19 -4.03
N ILE A 109 -7.22 -0.24 -4.96
CA ILE A 109 -8.00 -0.29 -6.21
C ILE A 109 -7.62 -1.54 -7.00
N ALA A 110 -6.32 -1.79 -7.18
CA ALA A 110 -5.83 -2.96 -7.89
C ALA A 110 -6.28 -4.28 -7.23
N ALA A 111 -6.25 -4.33 -5.90
CA ALA A 111 -6.72 -5.50 -5.15
C ALA A 111 -8.21 -5.75 -5.37
N ARG A 112 -9.02 -4.70 -5.36
CA ARG A 112 -10.45 -4.80 -5.65
C ARG A 112 -10.71 -5.31 -7.07
N LEU A 113 -9.96 -4.79 -8.04
CA LEU A 113 -10.07 -5.25 -9.43
C LEU A 113 -9.70 -6.73 -9.59
N ARG A 114 -8.76 -7.21 -8.79
CA ARG A 114 -8.36 -8.63 -8.76
C ARG A 114 -9.20 -9.49 -7.82
N ARG A 115 -10.19 -8.92 -7.14
CA ARG A 115 -11.03 -9.61 -6.17
C ARG A 115 -10.23 -10.22 -5.01
N ILE A 116 -9.13 -9.58 -4.63
CA ILE A 116 -8.35 -9.94 -3.45
C ILE A 116 -9.01 -9.29 -2.24
N PRO A 117 -9.20 -10.01 -1.12
CA PRO A 117 -9.73 -9.41 0.10
C PRO A 117 -8.89 -8.22 0.57
N THR A 118 -9.54 -7.14 0.96
CA THR A 118 -8.89 -5.92 1.43
C THR A 118 -9.33 -5.58 2.85
N ALA A 119 -8.40 -5.03 3.62
CA ALA A 119 -8.68 -4.46 4.92
C ALA A 119 -8.08 -3.06 5.02
N LEU A 120 -8.69 -2.21 5.81
CA LEU A 120 -8.22 -0.86 6.07
C LEU A 120 -7.93 -0.72 7.55
N HIS A 121 -6.79 -0.12 7.85
CA HIS A 121 -6.43 0.31 9.19
C HIS A 121 -6.32 1.83 9.20
N ASP A 122 -6.96 2.46 10.16
CA ASP A 122 -6.80 3.88 10.41
C ASP A 122 -6.52 4.09 11.90
N GLN A 123 -5.49 4.86 12.19
CA GLN A 123 -5.12 5.18 13.57
C GLN A 123 -5.99 6.30 14.16
N ASN A 124 -6.82 6.94 13.34
CA ASN A 124 -7.74 7.99 13.78
C ASN A 124 -9.13 7.41 14.07
N ALA A 125 -9.89 8.11 14.92
CA ALA A 125 -11.26 7.71 15.22
C ALA A 125 -12.21 7.84 14.01
N VAL A 126 -11.82 8.64 13.02
CA VAL A 126 -12.59 8.85 11.79
C VAL A 126 -11.67 8.53 10.60
N LEU A 127 -12.21 7.82 9.63
CA LEU A 127 -11.45 7.45 8.43
C LEU A 127 -10.92 8.70 7.72
N GLY A 128 -9.65 8.64 7.33
CA GLY A 128 -9.02 9.67 6.52
C GLY A 128 -9.57 9.67 5.09
N ARG A 129 -9.29 10.74 4.35
CA ARG A 129 -9.78 10.91 2.97
C ARG A 129 -9.31 9.82 2.01
N ALA A 130 -8.18 9.18 2.31
CA ALA A 130 -7.62 8.12 1.48
C ALA A 130 -8.26 6.74 1.74
N ASN A 131 -8.98 6.58 2.83
CA ASN A 131 -9.63 5.35 3.21
C ASN A 131 -11.13 5.40 2.95
#